data_ec653faf291d658f894aff81a7611ad3
#
_entry.id   ec653faf291d658f894aff81a7611ad3
#
_cell.length_a   1.000
_cell.length_b   1.000
_cell.length_c   1.000
_cell.angle_alpha   90.00
_cell.angle_beta   90.00
_cell.angle_gamma   90.00
#
_symmetry.space_group_name_H-M   'P 1'
#
loop_
_entity.id
_entity.type
_entity.pdbx_description
1 polymer ?
#
loop_
_entity_poly.entity_id
_entity_poly.type
_entity_poly.pdbx_seq_one_letter_code
_entity_poly.pdbx_strand_id
1 'polypeptide(L)'
;MYKPTSRRLSLVVIASSSLLSGCMSGPNYQPPASWSAASATGPFVSKAPDVTPAATLPADWWRLYDDPALASIVETALAANADLHAANANLQRAHAVLSEARAGRFPTTTTSGGVTWGRGQTSQGGAYNSSPNREQFVEQGGVSMAWEVDLFGRVSRTIEAARGSAEAEAAARDAVRVSVVAETTRSYSEACALSQSINVARSSLVLAQGSYRLVADQERAGSASSFDLERAGTAMASAQAAIPPLEGQRRTALFELA
;
A
#
# COMPACT_ATOMS: atom_id res chain seq x y z
N MET A 1 0.28 -76.51 -8.17
CA MET A 1 1.45 -75.80 -7.77
C MET A 1 1.63 -74.60 -8.72
N TYR A 2 0.95 -73.45 -8.47
CA TYR A 2 1.13 -72.26 -9.28
C TYR A 2 0.62 -71.05 -8.48
N LYS A 3 1.51 -70.26 -7.84
CA LYS A 3 1.29 -68.86 -7.44
C LYS A 3 2.57 -68.25 -6.90
N PRO A 4 3.34 -67.49 -7.71
CA PRO A 4 3.92 -66.24 -7.14
C PRO A 4 3.94 -65.03 -8.08
N THR A 5 3.29 -65.01 -9.21
CA THR A 5 3.38 -63.91 -10.20
C THR A 5 2.55 -62.67 -9.83
N SER A 6 1.43 -62.84 -9.13
CA SER A 6 0.55 -61.70 -8.76
C SER A 6 1.16 -60.78 -7.69
N ARG A 7 1.90 -61.29 -6.74
CA ARG A 7 2.57 -60.50 -5.68
C ARG A 7 3.73 -59.63 -6.21
N ARG A 8 4.44 -60.09 -7.22
CA ARG A 8 5.50 -59.31 -7.86
C ARG A 8 4.96 -58.18 -8.73
N LEU A 9 3.83 -58.38 -9.41
CA LEU A 9 3.16 -57.36 -10.20
C LEU A 9 2.59 -56.27 -9.32
N SER A 10 1.98 -56.58 -8.19
CA SER A 10 1.45 -55.59 -7.22
C SER A 10 2.57 -54.75 -6.59
N LEU A 11 3.76 -55.35 -6.29
CA LEU A 11 4.90 -54.60 -5.76
C LEU A 11 5.52 -53.63 -6.78
N VAL A 12 5.56 -54.01 -8.06
CA VAL A 12 6.06 -53.14 -9.14
C VAL A 12 5.09 -51.97 -9.38
N VAL A 13 3.78 -52.17 -9.34
CA VAL A 13 2.78 -51.13 -9.48
C VAL A 13 2.81 -50.12 -8.30
N ILE A 14 3.01 -50.60 -7.06
CA ILE A 14 3.13 -49.75 -5.88
C ILE A 14 4.45 -48.96 -5.91
N ALA A 15 5.57 -49.57 -6.34
CA ALA A 15 6.84 -48.87 -6.50
C ALA A 15 6.84 -47.83 -7.61
N SER A 16 6.12 -48.09 -8.72
CA SER A 16 5.93 -47.12 -9.81
C SER A 16 5.06 -45.92 -9.41
N SER A 17 4.01 -46.13 -8.60
CA SER A 17 3.16 -45.04 -8.09
C SER A 17 3.88 -44.17 -7.05
N SER A 18 4.83 -44.70 -6.30
CA SER A 18 5.64 -43.93 -5.34
C SER A 18 6.67 -42.99 -6.00
N LEU A 19 7.10 -43.31 -7.23
CA LEU A 19 8.02 -42.47 -8.01
C LEU A 19 7.34 -41.28 -8.70
N LEU A 20 6.02 -41.26 -8.81
CA LEU A 20 5.25 -40.15 -9.41
C LEU A 20 4.87 -39.04 -8.40
N SER A 21 5.00 -39.27 -7.11
CA SER A 21 4.62 -38.30 -6.07
C SER A 21 5.66 -37.21 -5.79
N GLY A 22 6.77 -37.16 -6.54
CA GLY A 22 7.89 -36.25 -6.27
C GLY A 22 8.13 -35.10 -7.25
N CYS A 23 7.22 -34.82 -8.19
CA CYS A 23 7.52 -33.94 -9.32
C CYS A 23 6.87 -32.57 -9.32
N MET A 24 6.69 -31.91 -8.16
CA MET A 24 6.53 -30.48 -8.16
C MET A 24 7.91 -29.82 -8.26
N SER A 25 8.24 -29.28 -9.44
CA SER A 25 9.51 -28.60 -9.68
C SER A 25 9.58 -27.29 -8.92
N GLY A 26 10.66 -27.09 -8.16
CA GLY A 26 11.02 -25.86 -7.47
C GLY A 26 10.85 -25.91 -5.94
N PRO A 27 11.61 -25.10 -5.20
CA PRO A 27 11.53 -25.02 -3.75
C PRO A 27 10.22 -24.35 -3.30
N ASN A 28 9.71 -24.76 -2.13
CA ASN A 28 8.63 -24.03 -1.47
C ASN A 28 9.17 -22.74 -0.86
N TYR A 29 8.39 -21.66 -0.92
CA TYR A 29 8.75 -20.41 -0.27
C TYR A 29 8.90 -20.62 1.24
N GLN A 30 10.01 -20.13 1.77
CA GLN A 30 10.24 -20.03 3.21
C GLN A 30 10.58 -18.56 3.55
N PRO A 31 9.94 -17.96 4.56
CA PRO A 31 10.30 -16.63 5.00
C PRO A 31 11.78 -16.57 5.39
N PRO A 32 12.47 -15.43 5.11
CA PRO A 32 13.86 -15.25 5.54
C PRO A 32 14.01 -15.44 7.05
N ALA A 33 15.03 -16.16 7.47
CA ALA A 33 15.31 -16.44 8.90
C ALA A 33 15.52 -15.16 9.72
N SER A 34 15.93 -14.05 9.07
CA SER A 34 16.07 -12.72 9.71
C SER A 34 14.77 -12.16 10.28
N TRP A 35 13.61 -12.56 9.75
CA TRP A 35 12.30 -12.08 10.25
C TRP A 35 11.88 -12.78 11.55
N SER A 36 12.42 -13.95 11.81
CA SER A 36 12.20 -14.72 13.05
C SER A 36 13.36 -14.60 14.03
N ALA A 37 14.38 -13.78 13.72
CA ALA A 37 15.53 -13.61 14.60
C ALA A 37 15.08 -12.99 15.94
N ALA A 38 15.63 -13.47 17.04
CA ALA A 38 15.34 -12.95 18.38
C ALA A 38 15.59 -11.44 18.51
N SER A 39 16.53 -10.90 17.69
CA SER A 39 16.78 -9.46 17.61
C SER A 39 15.63 -8.65 16.97
N ALA A 40 14.80 -9.28 16.11
CA ALA A 40 13.64 -8.64 15.48
C ALA A 40 12.37 -8.75 16.35
N THR A 41 12.30 -9.76 17.22
CA THR A 41 11.14 -10.03 18.09
C THR A 41 11.43 -9.83 19.58
N GLY A 42 12.69 -9.50 19.93
CA GLY A 42 13.13 -9.26 21.30
C GLY A 42 12.65 -7.91 21.86
N PRO A 43 12.76 -7.73 23.19
CA PRO A 43 12.41 -6.46 23.82
C PRO A 43 13.31 -5.32 23.30
N PHE A 44 12.77 -4.10 23.27
CA PHE A 44 13.53 -2.92 22.94
C PHE A 44 14.77 -2.76 23.84
N VAL A 45 15.90 -2.32 23.26
CA VAL A 45 17.17 -2.14 23.97
C VAL A 45 17.05 -1.05 25.04
N SER A 46 16.26 0.00 24.79
CA SER A 46 15.98 1.03 25.79
C SER A 46 14.81 0.57 26.70
N LYS A 47 15.15 0.29 27.94
CA LYS A 47 14.18 0.00 28.99
C LYS A 47 13.64 1.31 29.56
N ALA A 48 12.63 1.90 28.93
CA ALA A 48 11.82 2.91 29.61
C ALA A 48 10.78 2.20 30.47
N PRO A 49 10.59 2.60 31.74
CA PRO A 49 9.67 1.92 32.67
C PRO A 49 8.21 1.91 32.19
N ASP A 50 7.85 2.82 31.28
CA ASP A 50 6.48 2.99 30.77
C ASP A 50 6.28 2.35 29.39
N VAL A 51 7.29 1.69 28.82
CA VAL A 51 7.16 0.99 27.53
C VAL A 51 6.83 -0.47 27.77
N THR A 52 5.59 -0.85 27.48
CA THR A 52 5.14 -2.24 27.53
C THR A 52 5.67 -2.99 26.30
N PRO A 53 6.57 -3.99 26.46
CA PRO A 53 7.33 -4.59 25.35
C PRO A 53 6.50 -5.44 24.37
N ALA A 54 5.22 -5.66 24.61
CA ALA A 54 4.46 -6.69 23.89
C ALA A 54 3.01 -6.33 23.55
N ALA A 55 2.58 -5.10 23.72
CA ALA A 55 1.24 -4.71 23.27
C ALA A 55 1.25 -4.53 21.75
N THR A 56 0.54 -5.39 21.04
CA THR A 56 0.21 -5.15 19.64
C THR A 56 -0.54 -3.83 19.56
N LEU A 57 0.00 -2.85 18.85
CA LEU A 57 -0.68 -1.57 18.64
C LEU A 57 -2.05 -1.83 18.02
N PRO A 58 -3.13 -1.23 18.56
CA PRO A 58 -4.46 -1.34 17.95
C PRO A 58 -4.45 -0.76 16.54
N ALA A 59 -5.29 -1.28 15.66
CA ALA A 59 -5.39 -0.82 14.27
C ALA A 59 -5.80 0.65 14.15
N ASP A 60 -6.37 1.21 15.20
CA ASP A 60 -6.85 2.58 15.37
C ASP A 60 -6.04 3.33 16.45
N TRP A 61 -4.72 3.14 16.48
CA TRP A 61 -3.79 3.67 17.48
C TRP A 61 -3.89 5.19 17.70
N TRP A 62 -4.34 5.97 16.71
CA TRP A 62 -4.54 7.41 16.85
C TRP A 62 -5.63 7.79 17.87
N ARG A 63 -6.53 6.86 18.21
CA ARG A 63 -7.53 7.04 19.28
C ARG A 63 -6.92 7.05 20.68
N LEU A 64 -5.67 6.59 20.83
CA LEU A 64 -4.92 6.68 22.08
C LEU A 64 -4.60 8.13 22.49
N TYR A 65 -4.71 9.09 21.55
CA TYR A 65 -4.57 10.52 21.86
C TYR A 65 -5.79 11.11 22.57
N ASP A 66 -6.90 10.38 22.65
CA ASP A 66 -8.16 10.79 23.27
C ASP A 66 -8.67 12.16 22.75
N ASP A 67 -8.45 12.40 21.45
CA ASP A 67 -8.86 13.62 20.73
C ASP A 67 -9.88 13.29 19.64
N PRO A 68 -11.18 13.65 19.84
CA PRO A 68 -12.24 13.39 18.87
C PRO A 68 -12.03 14.13 17.53
N ALA A 69 -11.40 15.32 17.55
CA ALA A 69 -11.14 16.08 16.34
C ALA A 69 -10.07 15.39 15.49
N LEU A 70 -8.97 14.92 16.11
CA LEU A 70 -7.97 14.10 15.43
C LEU A 70 -8.60 12.85 14.84
N ALA A 71 -9.43 12.12 15.59
CA ALA A 71 -10.07 10.91 15.10
C ALA A 71 -10.91 11.18 13.85
N SER A 72 -11.73 12.25 13.85
CA SER A 72 -12.55 12.63 12.71
C SER A 72 -11.71 13.01 11.47
N ILE A 73 -10.61 13.74 11.66
CA ILE A 73 -9.71 14.13 10.56
C ILE A 73 -9.05 12.89 9.96
N VAL A 74 -8.55 11.97 10.78
CA VAL A 74 -7.94 10.72 10.29
C VAL A 74 -8.95 9.86 9.53
N GLU A 75 -10.18 9.73 10.01
CA GLU A 75 -11.23 8.99 9.32
C GLU A 75 -11.55 9.63 7.95
N THR A 76 -11.60 10.95 7.87
CA THR A 76 -11.79 11.68 6.61
C THR A 76 -10.60 11.47 5.66
N ALA A 77 -9.37 11.56 6.16
CA ALA A 77 -8.17 11.33 5.37
C ALA A 77 -8.14 9.89 4.81
N LEU A 78 -8.46 8.88 5.63
CA LEU A 78 -8.53 7.49 5.18
C LEU A 78 -9.61 7.26 4.13
N ALA A 79 -10.69 8.01 4.16
CA ALA A 79 -11.78 7.90 3.19
C ALA A 79 -11.48 8.60 1.86
N ALA A 80 -10.70 9.69 1.87
CA ALA A 80 -10.50 10.56 0.71
C ALA A 80 -9.10 10.48 0.08
N ASN A 81 -8.12 9.86 0.75
CA ASN A 81 -6.74 9.88 0.28
C ASN A 81 -6.55 9.13 -1.04
N ALA A 82 -5.99 9.82 -2.05
CA ALA A 82 -5.81 9.30 -3.41
C ALA A 82 -4.82 8.13 -3.47
N ASP A 83 -3.74 8.15 -2.67
CA ASP A 83 -2.74 7.09 -2.66
C ASP A 83 -3.32 5.80 -2.07
N LEU A 84 -4.17 5.91 -1.05
CA LEU A 84 -4.87 4.77 -0.49
C LEU A 84 -5.89 4.19 -1.48
N HIS A 85 -6.58 5.03 -2.25
CA HIS A 85 -7.44 4.58 -3.34
C HIS A 85 -6.64 3.86 -4.44
N ALA A 86 -5.48 4.39 -4.83
CA ALA A 86 -4.59 3.75 -5.80
C ALA A 86 -4.07 2.40 -5.29
N ALA A 87 -3.65 2.32 -4.02
CA ALA A 87 -3.21 1.06 -3.40
C ALA A 87 -4.33 0.01 -3.34
N ASN A 88 -5.58 0.41 -3.03
CA ASN A 88 -6.74 -0.48 -3.09
C ASN A 88 -7.02 -0.98 -4.51
N ALA A 89 -6.91 -0.13 -5.53
CA ALA A 89 -7.07 -0.52 -6.93
C ALA A 89 -5.98 -1.52 -7.38
N ASN A 90 -4.73 -1.31 -6.96
CA ASN A 90 -3.64 -2.25 -7.21
C ASN A 90 -3.89 -3.62 -6.57
N LEU A 91 -4.37 -3.65 -5.33
CA LEU A 91 -4.77 -4.88 -4.65
C LEU A 91 -5.90 -5.61 -5.40
N GLN A 92 -6.94 -4.88 -5.85
CA GLN A 92 -8.02 -5.45 -6.65
C GLN A 92 -7.49 -6.04 -7.97
N ARG A 93 -6.57 -5.36 -8.65
CA ARG A 93 -5.89 -5.87 -9.85
C ARG A 93 -5.12 -7.16 -9.55
N ALA A 94 -4.36 -7.21 -8.45
CA ALA A 94 -3.61 -8.42 -8.06
C ALA A 94 -4.56 -9.60 -7.76
N HIS A 95 -5.70 -9.36 -7.13
CA HIS A 95 -6.74 -10.37 -6.93
C HIS A 95 -7.36 -10.86 -8.26
N ALA A 96 -7.54 -9.97 -9.24
CA ALA A 96 -8.01 -10.38 -10.57
C ALA A 96 -6.99 -11.27 -11.28
N VAL A 97 -5.69 -10.93 -11.21
CA VAL A 97 -4.59 -11.77 -11.76
C VAL A 97 -4.54 -13.13 -11.05
N LEU A 98 -4.72 -13.17 -9.72
CA LEU A 98 -4.82 -14.42 -8.98
C LEU A 98 -6.03 -15.26 -9.43
N SER A 99 -7.15 -14.61 -9.71
CA SER A 99 -8.36 -15.28 -10.24
C SER A 99 -8.12 -15.87 -11.63
N GLU A 100 -7.45 -15.11 -12.51
CA GLU A 100 -7.00 -15.56 -13.83
C GLU A 100 -6.07 -16.78 -13.72
N ALA A 101 -5.05 -16.71 -12.87
CA ALA A 101 -4.14 -17.83 -12.63
C ALA A 101 -4.88 -19.09 -12.17
N ARG A 102 -5.88 -18.94 -11.29
CA ARG A 102 -6.74 -20.05 -10.84
C ARG A 102 -7.58 -20.64 -11.96
N ALA A 103 -8.03 -19.82 -12.91
CA ALA A 103 -8.79 -20.28 -14.08
C ALA A 103 -7.95 -21.21 -14.97
N GLY A 104 -6.62 -21.10 -14.95
CA GLY A 104 -5.72 -22.03 -15.64
C GLY A 104 -5.81 -23.50 -15.21
N ARG A 105 -6.50 -23.80 -14.09
CA ARG A 105 -6.82 -25.19 -13.70
C ARG A 105 -7.95 -25.81 -14.50
N PHE A 106 -8.72 -25.02 -15.22
CA PHE A 106 -9.90 -25.46 -15.95
C PHE A 106 -9.65 -25.42 -17.46
N PRO A 107 -10.39 -26.22 -18.24
CA PRO A 107 -10.36 -26.13 -19.69
C PRO A 107 -10.76 -24.73 -20.18
N THR A 108 -10.00 -24.22 -21.15
CA THR A 108 -10.36 -22.99 -21.87
C THR A 108 -11.12 -23.37 -23.14
N THR A 109 -12.25 -22.70 -23.38
CA THR A 109 -13.08 -22.89 -24.57
C THR A 109 -13.03 -21.60 -25.39
N THR A 110 -12.68 -21.73 -26.66
CA THR A 110 -12.69 -20.63 -27.62
C THR A 110 -13.72 -20.92 -28.71
N THR A 111 -14.63 -19.98 -28.93
CA THR A 111 -15.56 -20.00 -30.05
C THR A 111 -15.08 -19.03 -31.12
N SER A 112 -14.95 -19.50 -32.34
CA SER A 112 -14.61 -18.68 -33.50
C SER A 112 -15.72 -18.71 -34.54
N GLY A 113 -15.98 -17.57 -35.15
CA GLY A 113 -16.88 -17.42 -36.26
C GLY A 113 -16.33 -16.43 -37.26
N GLY A 114 -16.43 -16.74 -38.54
CA GLY A 114 -15.98 -15.85 -39.60
C GLY A 114 -16.88 -15.99 -40.84
N VAL A 115 -17.05 -14.86 -41.51
CA VAL A 115 -17.75 -14.78 -42.79
C VAL A 115 -16.82 -14.09 -43.76
N THR A 116 -16.55 -14.74 -44.88
CA THR A 116 -15.68 -14.21 -45.90
C THR A 116 -16.40 -14.26 -47.27
N TRP A 117 -16.42 -13.14 -47.96
CA TRP A 117 -16.88 -13.04 -49.36
C TRP A 117 -15.68 -12.80 -50.24
N GLY A 118 -15.53 -13.62 -51.28
CA GLY A 118 -14.44 -13.44 -52.22
C GLY A 118 -14.26 -14.60 -53.21
N ARG A 119 -13.30 -14.45 -54.06
CA ARG A 119 -12.83 -15.54 -54.95
C ARG A 119 -11.90 -16.44 -54.16
N GLY A 120 -12.46 -17.50 -53.58
CA GLY A 120 -11.76 -18.41 -52.70
C GLY A 120 -10.83 -19.35 -53.45
N GLN A 121 -9.54 -19.35 -53.12
CA GLN A 121 -8.71 -20.54 -53.26
C GLN A 121 -9.03 -21.46 -52.08
N THR A 122 -9.85 -22.47 -52.30
CA THR A 122 -10.06 -23.49 -51.28
C THR A 122 -8.88 -24.47 -51.27
N SER A 123 -7.90 -24.13 -50.43
CA SER A 123 -6.86 -25.08 -50.06
C SER A 123 -7.06 -25.52 -48.63
N GLN A 124 -8.11 -26.32 -48.37
CA GLN A 124 -8.16 -27.18 -47.19
C GLN A 124 -9.18 -28.30 -47.38
N GLY A 125 -8.71 -29.52 -47.55
CA GLY A 125 -9.41 -30.75 -47.25
C GLY A 125 -10.47 -31.21 -48.22
N GLY A 126 -10.08 -31.78 -49.35
CA GLY A 126 -10.77 -32.97 -49.89
C GLY A 126 -12.12 -32.78 -50.56
N ALA A 127 -12.17 -32.02 -51.64
CA ALA A 127 -13.00 -32.28 -52.82
C ALA A 127 -12.65 -31.26 -53.91
N TYR A 128 -12.01 -31.69 -54.97
CA TYR A 128 -11.74 -30.87 -56.13
C TYR A 128 -13.05 -30.50 -56.83
N ASN A 129 -13.59 -29.34 -56.53
CA ASN A 129 -14.51 -28.64 -57.44
C ASN A 129 -13.82 -27.37 -57.85
N SER A 130 -13.00 -27.52 -58.86
CA SER A 130 -12.29 -26.46 -59.54
C SER A 130 -13.21 -25.65 -60.44
N SER A 131 -13.85 -24.62 -59.85
CA SER A 131 -14.32 -23.48 -60.63
C SER A 131 -13.53 -22.26 -60.21
N PRO A 132 -12.47 -21.91 -60.92
CA PRO A 132 -11.45 -20.96 -60.44
C PRO A 132 -11.89 -19.50 -60.43
N ASN A 133 -13.13 -19.17 -60.72
CA ASN A 133 -13.48 -17.76 -60.94
C ASN A 133 -14.89 -17.38 -60.40
N ARG A 134 -15.40 -18.09 -59.43
CA ARG A 134 -16.69 -17.77 -58.84
C ARG A 134 -16.51 -17.14 -57.48
N GLU A 135 -17.09 -15.96 -57.29
CA GLU A 135 -17.21 -15.35 -55.96
C GLU A 135 -18.16 -16.19 -55.15
N GLN A 136 -17.76 -16.52 -53.95
CA GLN A 136 -18.57 -17.34 -53.02
C GLN A 136 -18.54 -16.77 -51.61
N PHE A 137 -19.58 -17.06 -50.90
CA PHE A 137 -19.74 -16.77 -49.50
C PHE A 137 -19.22 -17.97 -48.72
N VAL A 138 -18.28 -17.76 -47.81
CA VAL A 138 -17.75 -18.82 -46.93
C VAL A 138 -18.05 -18.47 -45.49
N GLU A 139 -18.84 -19.30 -44.86
CA GLU A 139 -19.11 -19.20 -43.42
C GLU A 139 -18.27 -20.25 -42.70
N GLN A 140 -17.56 -19.80 -41.65
CA GLN A 140 -16.74 -20.70 -40.83
C GLN A 140 -17.17 -20.52 -39.38
N GLY A 141 -17.39 -21.66 -38.72
CA GLY A 141 -17.68 -21.70 -37.29
C GLY A 141 -16.84 -22.80 -36.64
N GLY A 142 -16.32 -22.53 -35.47
CA GLY A 142 -15.51 -23.51 -34.75
C GLY A 142 -15.61 -23.32 -33.25
N VAL A 143 -15.54 -24.44 -32.52
CA VAL A 143 -15.36 -24.49 -31.09
C VAL A 143 -14.14 -25.32 -30.80
N SER A 144 -13.17 -24.74 -30.07
CA SER A 144 -11.98 -25.45 -29.62
C SER A 144 -11.93 -25.46 -28.10
N MET A 145 -11.39 -26.53 -27.53
CA MET A 145 -11.15 -26.69 -26.10
C MET A 145 -9.68 -27.06 -25.91
N ALA A 146 -9.02 -26.35 -25.01
CA ALA A 146 -7.67 -26.66 -24.58
C ALA A 146 -7.60 -26.79 -23.06
N TRP A 147 -6.92 -27.83 -22.58
CA TRP A 147 -6.70 -28.04 -21.16
C TRP A 147 -5.31 -28.56 -20.91
N GLU A 148 -4.65 -27.96 -19.93
CA GLU A 148 -3.33 -28.39 -19.46
C GLU A 148 -3.47 -29.17 -18.16
N VAL A 149 -3.09 -30.44 -18.20
CA VAL A 149 -3.02 -31.28 -17.01
C VAL A 149 -1.72 -30.93 -16.26
N ASP A 150 -1.85 -30.47 -15.02
CA ASP A 150 -0.74 -29.96 -14.20
C ASP A 150 0.10 -31.09 -13.57
N LEU A 151 0.75 -31.92 -14.41
CA LEU A 151 1.53 -33.06 -13.96
C LEU A 151 2.82 -32.69 -13.22
N PHE A 152 3.40 -31.54 -13.57
CA PHE A 152 4.68 -31.07 -13.02
C PHE A 152 4.53 -29.81 -12.14
N GLY A 153 3.30 -29.39 -11.82
CA GLY A 153 3.02 -28.29 -10.92
C GLY A 153 3.17 -26.90 -11.52
N ARG A 154 3.30 -26.74 -12.85
CA ARG A 154 3.44 -25.42 -13.50
C ARG A 154 2.27 -24.49 -13.17
N VAL A 155 1.06 -24.95 -13.34
CA VAL A 155 -0.16 -24.16 -13.04
C VAL A 155 -0.25 -23.87 -11.55
N SER A 156 0.05 -24.85 -10.71
CA SER A 156 0.05 -24.71 -9.24
C SER A 156 1.08 -23.68 -8.78
N ARG A 157 2.29 -23.66 -9.35
CA ARG A 157 3.32 -22.66 -9.05
C ARG A 157 2.96 -21.27 -9.55
N THR A 158 2.30 -21.18 -10.70
CA THR A 158 1.77 -19.89 -11.21
C THR A 158 0.73 -19.30 -10.24
N ILE A 159 -0.17 -20.14 -9.71
CA ILE A 159 -1.15 -19.70 -8.71
C ILE A 159 -0.48 -19.28 -7.40
N GLU A 160 0.53 -20.02 -6.95
CA GLU A 160 1.31 -19.68 -5.76
C GLU A 160 2.00 -18.32 -5.92
N ALA A 161 2.64 -18.07 -7.06
CA ALA A 161 3.27 -16.80 -7.38
C ALA A 161 2.24 -15.64 -7.41
N ALA A 162 1.09 -15.83 -8.07
CA ALA A 162 0.03 -14.84 -8.12
C ALA A 162 -0.58 -14.56 -6.72
N ARG A 163 -0.67 -15.58 -5.87
CA ARG A 163 -1.09 -15.42 -4.46
C ARG A 163 -0.09 -14.58 -3.69
N GLY A 164 1.21 -14.91 -3.78
CA GLY A 164 2.27 -14.11 -3.13
C GLY A 164 2.27 -12.65 -3.59
N SER A 165 2.01 -12.40 -4.88
CA SER A 165 1.84 -11.03 -5.40
C SER A 165 0.63 -10.31 -4.78
N ALA A 166 -0.51 -10.98 -4.64
CA ALA A 166 -1.68 -10.39 -4.02
C ALA A 166 -1.47 -10.10 -2.51
N GLU A 167 -0.76 -10.98 -1.81
CA GLU A 167 -0.37 -10.77 -0.40
C GLU A 167 0.62 -9.60 -0.26
N ALA A 168 1.56 -9.44 -1.20
CA ALA A 168 2.48 -8.30 -1.23
C ALA A 168 1.74 -6.97 -1.46
N GLU A 169 0.77 -6.92 -2.37
CA GLU A 169 -0.06 -5.73 -2.60
C GLU A 169 -0.97 -5.42 -1.39
N ALA A 170 -1.45 -6.43 -0.67
CA ALA A 170 -2.18 -6.22 0.57
C ALA A 170 -1.29 -5.57 1.64
N ALA A 171 -0.07 -6.04 1.81
CA ALA A 171 0.89 -5.44 2.72
C ALA A 171 1.30 -4.01 2.30
N ALA A 172 1.46 -3.76 0.99
CA ALA A 172 1.74 -2.43 0.46
C ALA A 172 0.59 -1.45 0.74
N ARG A 173 -0.67 -1.87 0.54
CA ARG A 173 -1.84 -1.07 0.91
C ARG A 173 -1.87 -0.75 2.41
N ASP A 174 -1.54 -1.71 3.27
CA ASP A 174 -1.51 -1.50 4.72
C ASP A 174 -0.38 -0.54 5.13
N ALA A 175 0.77 -0.58 4.46
CA ALA A 175 1.84 0.38 4.65
C ALA A 175 1.41 1.81 4.27
N VAL A 176 0.73 1.98 3.13
CA VAL A 176 0.17 3.29 2.73
C VAL A 176 -0.83 3.79 3.76
N ARG A 177 -1.72 2.91 4.27
CA ARG A 177 -2.67 3.28 5.33
C ARG A 177 -1.97 3.81 6.57
N VAL A 178 -0.92 3.14 7.03
CA VAL A 178 -0.13 3.59 8.20
C VAL A 178 0.52 4.93 7.93
N SER A 179 1.09 5.14 6.74
CA SER A 179 1.72 6.41 6.34
C SER A 179 0.72 7.56 6.34
N VAL A 180 -0.47 7.36 5.76
CA VAL A 180 -1.54 8.38 5.73
C VAL A 180 -1.95 8.78 7.15
N VAL A 181 -2.19 7.80 8.04
CA VAL A 181 -2.56 8.07 9.43
C VAL A 181 -1.44 8.80 10.17
N ALA A 182 -0.19 8.36 10.00
CA ALA A 182 0.96 8.97 10.68
C ALA A 182 1.17 10.42 10.22
N GLU A 183 1.08 10.69 8.92
CA GLU A 183 1.23 12.02 8.35
C GLU A 183 0.12 12.95 8.81
N THR A 184 -1.13 12.52 8.74
CA THR A 184 -2.30 13.27 9.24
C THR A 184 -2.16 13.60 10.72
N THR A 185 -1.76 12.63 11.55
CA THR A 185 -1.56 12.83 12.99
C THR A 185 -0.42 13.80 13.27
N ARG A 186 0.69 13.70 12.51
CA ARG A 186 1.85 14.61 12.61
C ARG A 186 1.44 16.04 12.28
N SER A 187 0.81 16.27 11.13
CA SER A 187 0.44 17.61 10.66
C SER A 187 -0.60 18.26 11.56
N TYR A 188 -1.57 17.47 12.07
CA TYR A 188 -2.52 17.94 13.08
C TYR A 188 -1.83 18.39 14.38
N SER A 189 -0.95 17.55 14.92
CA SER A 189 -0.22 17.86 16.17
C SER A 189 0.67 19.09 16.00
N GLU A 190 1.32 19.23 14.85
CA GLU A 190 2.14 20.39 14.50
C GLU A 190 1.31 21.66 14.40
N ALA A 191 0.15 21.63 13.76
CA ALA A 191 -0.78 22.78 13.69
C ALA A 191 -1.26 23.23 15.07
N CYS A 192 -1.54 22.27 15.98
CA CYS A 192 -1.90 22.55 17.37
C CYS A 192 -0.76 23.17 18.15
N ALA A 193 0.46 22.61 18.05
CA ALA A 193 1.65 23.13 18.72
C ALA A 193 2.03 24.53 18.25
N LEU A 194 1.94 24.78 16.94
CA LEU A 194 2.18 26.12 16.37
C LEU A 194 1.11 27.11 16.81
N SER A 195 -0.15 26.70 16.94
CA SER A 195 -1.21 27.58 17.50
C SER A 195 -0.88 28.00 18.93
N GLN A 196 -0.39 27.09 19.77
CA GLN A 196 0.04 27.38 21.12
C GLN A 196 1.27 28.31 21.13
N SER A 197 2.25 28.06 20.26
CA SER A 197 3.44 28.90 20.12
C SER A 197 3.11 30.33 19.69
N ILE A 198 2.13 30.51 18.79
CA ILE A 198 1.63 31.83 18.38
C ILE A 198 1.00 32.54 19.57
N ASN A 199 0.21 31.86 20.39
CA ASN A 199 -0.40 32.44 21.57
C ASN A 199 0.66 32.93 22.59
N VAL A 200 1.70 32.13 22.81
CA VAL A 200 2.84 32.50 23.66
C VAL A 200 3.59 33.71 23.08
N ALA A 201 3.87 33.72 21.77
CA ALA A 201 4.54 34.83 21.09
C ALA A 201 3.72 36.14 21.19
N ARG A 202 2.40 36.06 21.03
CA ARG A 202 1.49 37.21 21.21
C ARG A 202 1.49 37.74 22.64
N SER A 203 1.47 36.83 23.62
CA SER A 203 1.60 37.21 25.05
C SER A 203 2.93 37.90 25.32
N SER A 204 4.04 37.39 24.77
CA SER A 204 5.35 38.01 24.87
C SER A 204 5.42 39.42 24.26
N LEU A 205 4.76 39.62 23.11
CA LEU A 205 4.60 40.91 22.47
C LEU A 205 3.86 41.90 23.37
N VAL A 206 2.77 41.48 24.00
CA VAL A 206 1.98 42.32 24.95
C VAL A 206 2.85 42.76 26.12
N LEU A 207 3.68 41.87 26.69
CA LEU A 207 4.62 42.20 27.76
C LEU A 207 5.72 43.19 27.29
N ALA A 208 6.29 42.97 26.11
CA ALA A 208 7.28 43.86 25.51
C ALA A 208 6.71 45.25 25.22
N GLN A 209 5.47 45.35 24.74
CA GLN A 209 4.76 46.63 24.56
C GLN A 209 4.53 47.35 25.89
N GLY A 210 4.16 46.62 26.94
CA GLY A 210 4.02 47.17 28.29
C GLY A 210 5.36 47.73 28.81
N SER A 211 6.45 46.98 28.66
CA SER A 211 7.79 47.42 29.02
C SER A 211 8.23 48.66 28.24
N TYR A 212 8.00 48.68 26.92
CA TYR A 212 8.31 49.85 26.09
C TYR A 212 7.55 51.09 26.56
N ARG A 213 6.27 51.01 26.88
CA ARG A 213 5.46 52.14 27.37
C ARG A 213 5.99 52.65 28.71
N LEU A 214 6.31 51.74 29.63
CA LEU A 214 6.89 52.11 30.93
C LEU A 214 8.19 52.87 30.77
N VAL A 215 9.14 52.38 29.94
CA VAL A 215 10.40 53.05 29.67
C VAL A 215 10.17 54.42 28.98
N ALA A 216 9.19 54.51 28.06
CA ALA A 216 8.85 55.77 27.43
C ALA A 216 8.28 56.82 28.42
N ASP A 217 7.52 56.36 29.44
CA ASP A 217 7.03 57.25 30.51
C ASP A 217 8.18 57.71 31.42
N GLN A 218 9.13 56.82 31.72
CA GLN A 218 10.32 57.14 32.50
C GLN A 218 11.28 58.10 31.79
N GLU A 219 11.47 57.94 30.48
CA GLU A 219 12.28 58.82 29.66
C GLU A 219 11.64 60.23 29.61
N ARG A 220 10.34 60.31 29.40
CA ARG A 220 9.64 61.62 29.48
C ARG A 220 9.73 62.30 30.84
N ALA A 221 9.81 61.52 31.92
CA ALA A 221 10.05 62.00 33.27
C ALA A 221 11.53 62.30 33.59
N GLY A 222 12.45 62.05 32.64
CA GLY A 222 13.87 62.25 32.82
C GLY A 222 14.56 61.22 33.69
N SER A 223 13.93 60.07 33.97
CA SER A 223 14.46 58.99 34.81
C SER A 223 15.01 57.82 34.03
N ALA A 224 14.84 57.78 32.69
CA ALA A 224 15.48 56.80 31.79
C ALA A 224 16.16 57.52 30.62
N SER A 225 17.12 56.88 29.99
CA SER A 225 17.85 57.43 28.82
C SER A 225 17.11 57.09 27.50
N SER A 226 17.36 57.89 26.45
CA SER A 226 16.89 57.55 25.09
C SER A 226 17.46 56.21 24.62
N PHE A 227 18.66 55.80 25.07
CA PHE A 227 19.23 54.49 24.79
C PHE A 227 18.37 53.34 25.38
N ASP A 228 17.84 53.49 26.57
CA ASP A 228 16.96 52.51 27.21
C ASP A 228 15.66 52.39 26.46
N LEU A 229 15.13 53.51 25.96
CA LEU A 229 13.93 53.53 25.13
C LEU A 229 14.13 52.80 23.80
N GLU A 230 15.23 53.05 23.09
CA GLU A 230 15.57 52.38 21.84
C GLU A 230 15.78 50.86 22.06
N ARG A 231 16.42 50.47 23.16
CA ARG A 231 16.60 49.06 23.52
C ARG A 231 15.26 48.38 23.79
N ALA A 232 14.34 49.02 24.48
CA ALA A 232 12.99 48.49 24.72
C ALA A 232 12.20 48.43 23.41
N GLY A 233 12.35 49.40 22.50
CA GLY A 233 11.76 49.39 21.16
C GLY A 233 12.26 48.23 20.31
N THR A 234 13.56 47.95 20.34
CA THR A 234 14.15 46.80 19.63
C THR A 234 13.64 45.49 20.17
N ALA A 235 13.49 45.35 21.49
CA ALA A 235 12.90 44.13 22.09
C ALA A 235 11.43 43.93 21.68
N MET A 236 10.65 45.01 21.65
CA MET A 236 9.26 44.97 21.17
C MET A 236 9.18 44.56 19.68
N ALA A 237 10.01 45.19 18.82
CA ALA A 237 10.04 44.87 17.40
C ALA A 237 10.49 43.42 17.15
N SER A 238 11.44 42.92 17.94
CA SER A 238 11.87 41.51 17.86
C SER A 238 10.75 40.55 18.25
N ALA A 239 10.01 40.84 19.32
CA ALA A 239 8.85 40.05 19.73
C ALA A 239 7.72 40.07 18.67
N GLN A 240 7.50 41.20 18.02
CA GLN A 240 6.55 41.32 16.93
C GLN A 240 6.97 40.52 15.70
N ALA A 241 8.23 40.57 15.33
CA ALA A 241 8.80 39.86 14.18
C ALA A 241 8.79 38.33 14.34
N ALA A 242 8.69 37.82 15.56
CA ALA A 242 8.63 36.39 15.83
C ALA A 242 7.27 35.73 15.42
N ILE A 243 6.18 36.51 15.28
CA ILE A 243 4.84 35.98 15.04
C ILE A 243 4.63 35.52 13.58
N PRO A 244 4.96 36.30 12.54
CA PRO A 244 4.66 35.93 11.15
C PRO A 244 5.26 34.61 10.70
N PRO A 245 6.50 34.22 11.06
CA PRO A 245 7.08 32.92 10.73
C PRO A 245 6.25 31.76 11.31
N LEU A 246 5.80 31.87 12.57
CA LEU A 246 4.98 30.84 13.21
C LEU A 246 3.60 30.70 12.52
N GLU A 247 2.99 31.82 12.12
CA GLU A 247 1.74 31.81 11.38
C GLU A 247 1.91 31.21 9.97
N GLY A 248 3.08 31.43 9.35
CA GLY A 248 3.45 30.79 8.09
C GLY A 248 3.55 29.27 8.23
N GLN A 249 4.33 28.80 9.21
CA GLN A 249 4.48 27.38 9.51
C GLN A 249 3.14 26.71 9.82
N ARG A 250 2.30 27.34 10.64
CA ARG A 250 0.96 26.81 10.93
C ARG A 250 0.11 26.67 9.67
N ARG A 251 0.17 27.63 8.74
CA ARG A 251 -0.54 27.51 7.46
C ARG A 251 -0.03 26.35 6.63
N THR A 252 1.28 26.12 6.60
CA THR A 252 1.86 24.96 5.91
C THR A 252 1.32 23.65 6.49
N ALA A 253 1.35 23.49 7.82
CA ALA A 253 0.81 22.30 8.47
C ALA A 253 -0.70 22.09 8.19
N LEU A 254 -1.48 23.16 8.08
CA LEU A 254 -2.89 23.07 7.70
C LEU A 254 -3.10 22.70 6.23
N PHE A 255 -2.21 23.11 5.32
CA PHE A 255 -2.25 22.66 3.92
C PHE A 255 -1.88 21.20 3.75
N GLU A 256 -1.02 20.65 4.61
CA GLU A 256 -0.71 19.23 4.62
C GLU A 256 -1.89 18.37 5.10
N LEU A 257 -2.86 18.94 5.80
CA LEU A 257 -4.09 18.29 6.26
C LEU A 257 -5.22 18.35 5.22
N ALA A 258 -5.16 19.25 4.25
CA ALA A 258 -6.20 19.47 3.25
C ALA A 258 -6.04 18.61 2.00
#